data_ce30a046e170ea5820d288d3c3f4a40e
#
_entry.id   ce30a046e170ea5820d288d3c3f4a40e
#
_cell.length_a   1.000
_cell.length_b   1.000
_cell.length_c   1.000
_cell.angle_alpha   90.00
_cell.angle_beta   90.00
_cell.angle_gamma   90.00
#
_symmetry.space_group_name_H-M   'P 1'
#
loop_
_entity.id
_entity.type
_entity.pdbx_description
1 polymer ?
#
loop_
_entity_poly.entity_id
_entity_poly.type
_entity_poly.pdbx_seq_one_letter_code
_entity_poly.pdbx_strand_id
1 'polypeptide(L)'
;EFRTSKKVAEHLISLGVEVETGIAYTGVVGLIKGGKPGPTIALRADMDALPVTEKTGLSYASVQRTQYLGQDVGVMHACGHDAHVAILMGAAEFLAKNKEHLEGDVMLIFQPAEEGAPEGEGGGAEMMLAEGIFDRYKPDVIFGLHVTNSRHGHLGVLPGPAMAAASSYRITIKGTQAHGSRPWDSI
;
A
#
# COMPACT_ATOMS: atom_id res chain seq x y z
N GLU A 1 -2.43 8.39 5.60
CA GLU A 1 -3.25 7.14 5.46
C GLU A 1 -4.30 6.98 6.58
N PHE A 2 -4.24 7.68 7.72
CA PHE A 2 -5.13 7.48 8.87
C PHE A 2 -6.63 7.45 8.52
N ARG A 3 -7.08 8.33 7.60
CA ARG A 3 -8.48 8.35 7.17
C ARG A 3 -8.86 7.10 6.37
N THR A 4 -7.98 6.65 5.49
CA THR A 4 -8.18 5.44 4.68
C THR A 4 -8.22 4.21 5.58
N SER A 5 -7.22 4.06 6.44
CA SER A 5 -7.15 3.00 7.45
C SER A 5 -8.43 2.89 8.29
N LYS A 6 -8.90 4.02 8.81
CA LYS A 6 -10.16 4.07 9.59
C LYS A 6 -11.36 3.61 8.76
N LYS A 7 -11.50 4.11 7.51
CA LYS A 7 -12.61 3.72 6.62
C LYS A 7 -12.59 2.23 6.29
N VAL A 8 -11.41 1.69 6.01
CA VAL A 8 -11.22 0.26 5.75
C VAL A 8 -11.63 -0.56 6.97
N ALA A 9 -11.12 -0.22 8.15
CA ALA A 9 -11.43 -0.93 9.38
C ALA A 9 -12.94 -0.89 9.70
N GLU A 10 -13.58 0.28 9.61
CA GLU A 10 -15.02 0.44 9.82
C GLU A 10 -15.84 -0.40 8.85
N HIS A 11 -15.43 -0.44 7.57
CA HIS A 11 -16.11 -1.25 6.55
C HIS A 11 -15.99 -2.74 6.87
N LEU A 12 -14.78 -3.24 7.13
CA LEU A 12 -14.56 -4.66 7.44
C LEU A 12 -15.32 -5.09 8.70
N ILE A 13 -15.30 -4.26 9.76
CA ILE A 13 -16.06 -4.52 10.98
C ILE A 13 -17.56 -4.59 10.69
N SER A 14 -18.08 -3.72 9.83
CA SER A 14 -19.50 -3.75 9.44
C SER A 14 -19.92 -5.02 8.72
N LEU A 15 -18.97 -5.73 8.11
CA LEU A 15 -19.16 -7.02 7.45
C LEU A 15 -19.01 -8.22 8.42
N GLY A 16 -18.69 -7.97 9.68
CA GLY A 16 -18.43 -9.02 10.67
C GLY A 16 -17.09 -9.72 10.49
N VAL A 17 -16.12 -9.04 9.87
CA VAL A 17 -14.75 -9.52 9.71
C VAL A 17 -13.97 -9.25 10.99
N GLU A 18 -13.10 -10.16 11.40
CA GLU A 18 -12.12 -9.93 12.46
C GLU A 18 -11.06 -8.96 11.98
N VAL A 19 -10.84 -7.83 12.68
CA VAL A 19 -9.96 -6.75 12.21
C VAL A 19 -8.90 -6.40 13.23
N GLU A 20 -7.65 -6.31 12.77
CA GLU A 20 -6.51 -5.76 13.51
C GLU A 20 -6.06 -4.47 12.81
N THR A 21 -5.83 -3.41 13.59
CA THR A 21 -5.44 -2.08 13.09
C THR A 21 -4.15 -1.60 13.74
N GLY A 22 -3.52 -0.59 13.14
CA GLY A 22 -2.30 0.01 13.68
C GLY A 22 -1.03 -0.77 13.34
N ILE A 23 -1.11 -1.77 12.49
CA ILE A 23 0.05 -2.53 12.01
C ILE A 23 0.88 -1.62 11.10
N ALA A 24 2.18 -1.54 11.34
CA ALA A 24 3.05 -0.59 10.66
C ALA A 24 2.44 0.82 10.63
N TYR A 25 1.93 1.29 11.79
CA TYR A 25 1.23 2.55 12.08
C TYR A 25 -0.22 2.63 11.55
N THR A 26 -0.45 2.42 10.27
CA THR A 26 -1.77 2.64 9.64
C THR A 26 -2.32 1.42 8.93
N GLY A 27 -1.56 0.34 8.88
CA GLY A 27 -2.00 -0.89 8.24
C GLY A 27 -3.20 -1.53 8.92
N VAL A 28 -3.99 -2.23 8.13
CA VAL A 28 -5.18 -2.97 8.58
C VAL A 28 -5.10 -4.38 8.05
N VAL A 29 -5.35 -5.35 8.93
CA VAL A 29 -5.51 -6.76 8.56
C VAL A 29 -6.89 -7.22 8.95
N GLY A 30 -7.58 -7.88 8.03
CA GLY A 30 -8.86 -8.54 8.27
C GLY A 30 -8.75 -10.04 8.07
N LEU A 31 -9.54 -10.83 8.80
CA LEU A 31 -9.64 -12.26 8.61
C LEU A 31 -11.09 -12.68 8.42
N ILE A 32 -11.39 -13.24 7.28
CA ILE A 32 -12.66 -13.89 6.98
C ILE A 32 -12.47 -15.38 7.20
N LYS A 33 -13.14 -15.94 8.21
CA LYS A 33 -13.18 -17.37 8.45
C LYS A 33 -14.12 -18.04 7.47
N GLY A 34 -13.59 -18.97 6.69
CA GLY A 34 -14.39 -19.79 5.79
C GLY A 34 -15.24 -20.84 6.51
N GLY A 35 -16.32 -21.25 5.87
CA GLY A 35 -17.25 -22.26 6.41
C GLY A 35 -16.72 -23.69 6.34
N LYS A 36 -15.63 -23.93 5.61
CA LYS A 36 -15.02 -25.25 5.43
C LYS A 36 -13.52 -25.19 5.64
N PRO A 37 -12.89 -26.31 6.10
CA PRO A 37 -11.44 -26.38 6.18
C PRO A 37 -10.76 -26.17 4.83
N GLY A 38 -9.62 -25.48 4.84
CA GLY A 38 -8.82 -25.24 3.65
C GLY A 38 -7.63 -24.34 3.93
N PRO A 39 -6.89 -23.91 2.90
CA PRO A 39 -5.74 -23.03 3.03
C PRO A 39 -6.16 -21.60 3.43
N THR A 40 -5.20 -20.81 3.91
CA THR A 40 -5.37 -19.38 4.11
C THR A 40 -4.81 -18.63 2.89
N ILE A 41 -5.65 -17.87 2.23
CA ILE A 41 -5.27 -17.03 1.08
C ILE A 41 -5.21 -15.58 1.52
N ALA A 42 -4.08 -14.90 1.30
CA ALA A 42 -3.97 -13.47 1.55
C ALA A 42 -4.26 -12.66 0.28
N LEU A 43 -5.05 -11.60 0.43
CA LEU A 43 -5.30 -10.58 -0.59
C LEU A 43 -4.76 -9.24 -0.12
N ARG A 44 -3.95 -8.56 -0.93
CA ARG A 44 -3.24 -7.32 -0.56
C ARG A 44 -3.65 -6.16 -1.42
N ALA A 45 -3.89 -5.02 -0.79
CA ALA A 45 -3.94 -3.69 -1.40
C ALA A 45 -3.07 -2.71 -0.59
N ASP A 46 -2.37 -1.83 -1.28
CA ASP A 46 -1.69 -0.69 -0.68
C ASP A 46 -2.64 0.49 -0.47
N MET A 47 -2.29 1.42 0.43
CA MET A 47 -3.20 2.49 0.85
C MET A 47 -2.61 3.90 0.72
N ASP A 48 -1.33 4.04 0.49
CA ASP A 48 -0.64 5.31 0.55
C ASP A 48 -0.89 6.17 -0.70
N ALA A 49 -0.79 7.48 -0.51
CA ALA A 49 -0.85 8.48 -1.56
C ALA A 49 0.50 9.19 -1.69
N LEU A 50 0.71 9.81 -2.82
CA LEU A 50 1.96 10.49 -3.17
C LEU A 50 1.89 12.00 -2.87
N PRO A 51 3.05 12.65 -2.58
CA PRO A 51 3.13 14.10 -2.39
C PRO A 51 3.05 14.85 -3.72
N VAL A 52 1.93 14.68 -4.42
CA VAL A 52 1.67 15.22 -5.76
C VAL A 52 0.41 16.08 -5.72
N THR A 53 0.47 17.27 -6.34
CA THR A 53 -0.73 18.10 -6.53
C THR A 53 -1.52 17.58 -7.72
N GLU A 54 -2.75 17.15 -7.49
CA GLU A 54 -3.63 16.67 -8.54
C GLU A 54 -4.04 17.81 -9.48
N LYS A 55 -3.92 17.58 -10.79
CA LYS A 55 -4.26 18.53 -11.87
C LYS A 55 -5.15 17.90 -12.95
N THR A 56 -5.95 16.90 -12.56
CA THR A 56 -6.83 16.18 -13.50
C THR A 56 -8.02 17.02 -13.98
N GLY A 57 -8.42 18.03 -13.21
CA GLY A 57 -9.60 18.85 -13.52
C GLY A 57 -10.94 18.14 -13.25
N LEU A 58 -10.91 16.97 -12.62
CA LEU A 58 -12.11 16.23 -12.26
C LEU A 58 -12.82 16.90 -11.08
N SER A 59 -14.14 16.79 -11.03
CA SER A 59 -14.95 17.38 -9.95
C SER A 59 -14.67 16.82 -8.56
N TYR A 60 -14.03 15.65 -8.50
CA TYR A 60 -13.60 14.96 -7.29
C TYR A 60 -12.08 14.91 -7.11
N ALA A 61 -11.34 15.70 -7.88
CA ALA A 61 -9.88 15.81 -7.74
C ALA A 61 -9.49 16.15 -6.29
N SER A 62 -8.38 15.59 -5.84
CA SER A 62 -7.87 15.85 -4.49
C SER A 62 -7.46 17.31 -4.34
N VAL A 63 -7.99 17.94 -3.30
CA VAL A 63 -7.57 19.28 -2.83
C VAL A 63 -6.80 19.19 -1.51
N GLN A 64 -6.43 17.96 -1.10
CA GLN A 64 -5.74 17.73 0.16
C GLN A 64 -4.29 18.20 0.07
N ARG A 65 -3.79 18.70 1.18
CA ARG A 65 -2.39 19.12 1.34
C ARG A 65 -1.84 18.59 2.67
N THR A 66 -0.53 18.42 2.73
CA THR A 66 0.18 17.98 3.94
C THR A 66 1.59 18.54 3.97
N GLN A 67 2.25 18.42 5.12
CA GLN A 67 3.69 18.66 5.24
C GLN A 67 4.44 17.37 4.92
N TYR A 68 5.35 17.42 3.96
CA TYR A 68 6.23 16.32 3.61
C TYR A 68 7.66 16.83 3.41
N LEU A 69 8.61 16.29 4.18
CA LEU A 69 10.02 16.74 4.21
C LEU A 69 10.16 18.27 4.40
N GLY A 70 9.34 18.86 5.27
CA GLY A 70 9.35 20.27 5.57
C GLY A 70 8.72 21.18 4.51
N GLN A 71 8.08 20.62 3.48
CA GLN A 71 7.40 21.35 2.42
C GLN A 71 5.89 21.11 2.46
N ASP A 72 5.12 22.15 2.15
CA ASP A 72 3.68 22.04 1.94
C ASP A 72 3.40 21.49 0.52
N VAL A 73 2.84 20.28 0.45
CA VAL A 73 2.63 19.55 -0.81
C VAL A 73 1.16 19.14 -0.97
N GLY A 74 0.74 18.98 -2.23
CA GLY A 74 -0.53 18.32 -2.53
C GLY A 74 -0.46 16.83 -2.22
N VAL A 75 -1.61 16.18 -2.10
CA VAL A 75 -1.72 14.73 -1.87
C VAL A 75 -2.64 14.14 -2.93
N MET A 76 -2.13 13.16 -3.68
CA MET A 76 -2.87 12.50 -4.75
C MET A 76 -2.58 11.00 -4.77
N HIS A 77 -3.59 10.18 -5.03
CA HIS A 77 -3.38 8.77 -5.39
C HIS A 77 -2.92 8.66 -6.86
N ALA A 78 -1.68 9.08 -7.12
CA ALA A 78 -1.11 9.08 -8.47
C ALA A 78 -0.64 7.69 -8.95
N CYS A 79 -0.58 6.70 -8.03
CA CYS A 79 -0.27 5.31 -8.34
C CYS A 79 -1.50 4.39 -8.35
N GLY A 80 -2.69 4.91 -8.02
CA GLY A 80 -3.95 4.17 -8.09
C GLY A 80 -4.27 3.30 -6.87
N HIS A 81 -3.61 3.51 -5.74
CA HIS A 81 -3.84 2.73 -4.52
C HIS A 81 -5.26 2.91 -3.96
N ASP A 82 -5.92 4.03 -4.22
CA ASP A 82 -7.35 4.23 -3.93
C ASP A 82 -8.24 3.21 -4.65
N ALA A 83 -7.93 2.90 -5.92
CA ALA A 83 -8.63 1.85 -6.67
C ALA A 83 -8.32 0.45 -6.09
N HIS A 84 -7.06 0.17 -5.69
CA HIS A 84 -6.69 -1.10 -5.05
C HIS A 84 -7.47 -1.32 -3.76
N VAL A 85 -7.53 -0.31 -2.89
CA VAL A 85 -8.33 -0.34 -1.64
C VAL A 85 -9.80 -0.59 -1.95
N ALA A 86 -10.37 0.14 -2.91
CA ALA A 86 -11.79 -0.01 -3.26
C ALA A 86 -12.10 -1.41 -3.81
N ILE A 87 -11.23 -1.97 -4.64
CA ILE A 87 -11.35 -3.33 -5.19
C ILE A 87 -11.30 -4.35 -4.07
N LEU A 88 -10.33 -4.24 -3.14
CA LEU A 88 -10.21 -5.20 -2.04
C LEU A 88 -11.37 -5.09 -1.05
N MET A 89 -11.89 -3.89 -0.77
CA MET A 89 -13.09 -3.70 0.04
C MET A 89 -14.32 -4.37 -0.61
N GLY A 90 -14.49 -4.21 -1.93
CA GLY A 90 -15.55 -4.89 -2.68
C GLY A 90 -15.41 -6.42 -2.67
N ALA A 91 -14.19 -6.92 -2.83
CA ALA A 91 -13.90 -8.35 -2.71
C ALA A 91 -14.21 -8.86 -1.29
N ALA A 92 -13.83 -8.12 -0.25
CA ALA A 92 -14.11 -8.45 1.14
C ALA A 92 -15.62 -8.56 1.40
N GLU A 93 -16.41 -7.64 0.87
CA GLU A 93 -17.87 -7.69 0.99
C GLU A 93 -18.47 -8.94 0.33
N PHE A 94 -18.01 -9.28 -0.88
CA PHE A 94 -18.46 -10.48 -1.58
C PHE A 94 -18.07 -11.76 -0.81
N LEU A 95 -16.82 -11.84 -0.36
CA LEU A 95 -16.31 -13.00 0.36
C LEU A 95 -16.97 -13.18 1.73
N ALA A 96 -17.13 -12.09 2.48
CA ALA A 96 -17.81 -12.14 3.79
C ALA A 96 -19.27 -12.59 3.68
N LYS A 97 -19.99 -12.13 2.65
CA LYS A 97 -21.39 -12.58 2.38
C LYS A 97 -21.50 -14.04 1.98
N ASN A 98 -20.43 -14.61 1.43
CA ASN A 98 -20.40 -16.00 0.93
C ASN A 98 -19.48 -16.91 1.75
N LYS A 99 -19.06 -16.49 2.95
CA LYS A 99 -18.06 -17.19 3.75
C LYS A 99 -18.36 -18.66 4.03
N GLU A 100 -19.64 -19.03 4.16
CA GLU A 100 -20.06 -20.42 4.41
C GLU A 100 -19.71 -21.37 3.24
N HIS A 101 -19.44 -20.84 2.05
CA HIS A 101 -19.04 -21.61 0.88
C HIS A 101 -17.54 -21.66 0.67
N LEU A 102 -16.77 -20.85 1.41
CA LEU A 102 -15.32 -20.77 1.28
C LEU A 102 -14.65 -22.00 1.91
N GLU A 103 -13.71 -22.58 1.17
CA GLU A 103 -12.80 -23.63 1.63
C GLU A 103 -11.48 -22.98 2.07
N GLY A 104 -11.33 -22.80 3.38
CA GLY A 104 -10.22 -22.07 3.99
C GLY A 104 -10.55 -20.61 4.31
N ASP A 105 -9.56 -19.92 4.85
CA ASP A 105 -9.70 -18.56 5.36
C ASP A 105 -9.17 -17.53 4.33
N VAL A 106 -9.67 -16.30 4.40
CA VAL A 106 -9.14 -15.19 3.60
C VAL A 106 -8.60 -14.09 4.50
N MET A 107 -7.29 -13.84 4.39
CA MET A 107 -6.59 -12.75 5.04
C MET A 107 -6.61 -11.53 4.11
N LEU A 108 -7.13 -10.41 4.60
CA LEU A 108 -7.17 -9.14 3.89
C LEU A 108 -6.07 -8.24 4.42
N ILE A 109 -5.18 -7.77 3.57
CA ILE A 109 -4.03 -6.93 3.95
C ILE A 109 -4.17 -5.58 3.27
N PHE A 110 -4.34 -4.53 4.07
CA PHE A 110 -4.29 -3.14 3.62
C PHE A 110 -2.97 -2.54 4.10
N GLN A 111 -2.01 -2.50 3.17
CA GLN A 111 -0.63 -2.15 3.46
C GLN A 111 -0.41 -0.65 3.38
N PRO A 112 0.26 -0.02 4.39
CA PRO A 112 0.71 1.35 4.31
C PRO A 112 2.06 1.48 3.61
N ALA A 113 2.45 2.71 3.25
CA ALA A 113 3.79 3.13 2.83
C ALA A 113 4.47 2.20 1.80
N GLU A 114 3.75 1.85 0.72
CA GLU A 114 4.28 1.04 -0.38
C GLU A 114 5.34 1.81 -1.16
N GLU A 115 5.11 3.09 -1.39
CA GLU A 115 6.01 4.03 -2.08
C GLU A 115 7.27 4.40 -1.26
N GLY A 116 7.34 3.87 -0.04
CA GLY A 116 8.43 4.10 0.91
C GLY A 116 8.06 5.09 2.02
N ALA A 117 8.49 4.77 3.23
CA ALA A 117 8.40 5.69 4.36
C ALA A 117 9.39 6.84 4.22
N PRO A 118 9.13 8.01 4.83
CA PRO A 118 10.11 9.09 4.94
C PRO A 118 11.42 8.61 5.57
N GLU A 119 12.54 9.26 5.24
CA GLU A 119 13.84 8.90 5.78
C GLU A 119 13.85 8.92 7.31
N GLY A 120 14.29 7.81 7.90
CA GLY A 120 14.32 7.64 9.37
C GLY A 120 13.03 7.09 9.97
N GLU A 121 11.99 6.87 9.15
CA GLU A 121 10.76 6.20 9.56
C GLU A 121 10.71 4.77 9.01
N GLY A 122 10.13 3.85 9.78
CA GLY A 122 9.79 2.52 9.30
C GLY A 122 8.42 2.52 8.61
N GLY A 123 8.11 1.47 7.87
CA GLY A 123 6.79 1.33 7.24
C GLY A 123 6.71 0.18 6.23
N GLY A 124 5.62 0.16 5.52
CA GLY A 124 5.41 -0.75 4.41
C GLY A 124 5.33 -2.23 4.79
N ALA A 125 5.52 -3.08 3.80
CA ALA A 125 5.41 -4.52 3.95
C ALA A 125 6.47 -5.10 4.92
N GLU A 126 7.69 -4.57 4.90
CA GLU A 126 8.77 -5.02 5.78
C GLU A 126 8.39 -4.88 7.24
N MET A 127 7.85 -3.72 7.64
CA MET A 127 7.42 -3.49 9.02
C MET A 127 6.22 -4.35 9.39
N MET A 128 5.24 -4.52 8.51
CA MET A 128 4.11 -5.43 8.74
C MET A 128 4.57 -6.87 8.99
N LEU A 129 5.55 -7.35 8.22
CA LEU A 129 6.14 -8.67 8.42
C LEU A 129 6.93 -8.77 9.74
N ALA A 130 7.72 -7.75 10.06
CA ALA A 130 8.46 -7.68 11.32
C ALA A 130 7.53 -7.68 12.55
N GLU A 131 6.34 -7.11 12.43
CA GLU A 131 5.29 -7.17 13.44
C GLU A 131 4.54 -8.52 13.46
N GLY A 132 4.95 -9.49 12.63
CA GLY A 132 4.56 -10.89 12.70
C GLY A 132 3.18 -11.22 12.12
N ILE A 133 2.67 -10.45 11.13
CA ILE A 133 1.34 -10.76 10.56
C ILE A 133 1.32 -12.15 9.91
N PHE A 134 2.41 -12.59 9.27
CA PHE A 134 2.45 -13.91 8.67
C PHE A 134 2.64 -15.04 9.69
N ASP A 135 3.27 -14.75 10.82
CA ASP A 135 3.38 -15.73 11.92
C ASP A 135 2.02 -16.00 12.59
N ARG A 136 1.18 -14.95 12.68
CA ARG A 136 -0.15 -15.05 13.29
C ARG A 136 -1.17 -15.69 12.34
N TYR A 137 -1.21 -15.27 11.08
CA TYR A 137 -2.25 -15.67 10.14
C TYR A 137 -1.83 -16.80 9.19
N LYS A 138 -0.53 -17.02 9.01
CA LYS A 138 0.10 -18.10 8.22
C LYS A 138 -0.52 -18.31 6.84
N PRO A 139 -0.58 -17.29 5.98
CA PRO A 139 -1.14 -17.47 4.66
C PRO A 139 -0.28 -18.44 3.83
N ASP A 140 -0.94 -19.33 3.09
CA ASP A 140 -0.27 -20.27 2.17
C ASP A 140 0.14 -19.58 0.87
N VAL A 141 -0.61 -18.55 0.46
CA VAL A 141 -0.37 -17.79 -0.76
C VAL A 141 -0.89 -16.36 -0.59
N ILE A 142 -0.23 -15.42 -1.26
CA ILE A 142 -0.65 -14.02 -1.31
C ILE A 142 -0.87 -13.57 -2.74
N PHE A 143 -1.95 -12.82 -2.97
CA PHE A 143 -2.25 -12.15 -4.22
C PHE A 143 -2.33 -10.63 -4.00
N GLY A 144 -1.79 -9.88 -4.96
CA GLY A 144 -1.98 -8.45 -5.09
C GLY A 144 -2.21 -8.11 -6.56
N LEU A 145 -2.95 -7.07 -6.83
CA LEU A 145 -3.08 -6.51 -8.17
C LEU A 145 -2.54 -5.10 -8.20
N HIS A 146 -2.16 -4.64 -9.37
CA HIS A 146 -1.85 -3.23 -9.61
C HIS A 146 -2.64 -2.73 -10.82
N VAL A 147 -3.33 -1.59 -10.66
CA VAL A 147 -3.97 -0.92 -11.79
C VAL A 147 -2.90 -0.34 -12.72
N THR A 148 -3.08 -0.48 -14.01
CA THR A 148 -2.13 0.02 -15.02
C THR A 148 -2.88 0.76 -16.11
N ASN A 149 -2.18 1.52 -16.93
CA ASN A 149 -2.71 2.18 -18.12
C ASN A 149 -2.90 1.22 -19.31
N SER A 150 -3.16 -0.05 -19.05
CA SER A 150 -3.43 -1.06 -20.06
C SER A 150 -4.86 -0.94 -20.60
N ARG A 151 -5.17 -1.77 -21.61
CA ARG A 151 -6.49 -1.78 -22.24
C ARG A 151 -7.57 -2.13 -21.23
N HIS A 152 -8.65 -1.34 -21.19
CA HIS A 152 -9.80 -1.56 -20.30
C HIS A 152 -10.38 -2.99 -20.44
N GLY A 153 -10.71 -3.59 -19.31
CA GLY A 153 -11.27 -4.95 -19.25
C GLY A 153 -10.23 -6.08 -19.38
N HIS A 154 -8.93 -5.77 -19.37
CA HIS A 154 -7.87 -6.77 -19.39
C HIS A 154 -7.27 -6.97 -18.01
N LEU A 155 -7.01 -8.22 -17.66
CA LEU A 155 -6.19 -8.66 -16.55
C LEU A 155 -4.92 -9.29 -17.11
N GLY A 156 -3.76 -8.72 -16.75
CA GLY A 156 -2.46 -9.28 -17.10
C GLY A 156 -1.94 -10.18 -15.98
N VAL A 157 -1.41 -11.35 -16.35
CA VAL A 157 -0.67 -12.23 -15.44
C VAL A 157 0.63 -12.59 -16.11
N LEU A 158 1.75 -12.38 -15.42
CA LEU A 158 3.08 -12.71 -15.91
C LEU A 158 3.70 -13.80 -15.02
N PRO A 159 4.02 -14.98 -15.57
CA PRO A 159 4.77 -15.98 -14.81
C PRO A 159 6.21 -15.51 -14.54
N GLY A 160 6.66 -15.61 -13.29
CA GLY A 160 7.96 -15.15 -12.86
C GLY A 160 7.97 -13.66 -12.43
N PRO A 161 9.12 -12.99 -12.39
CA PRO A 161 9.22 -11.60 -11.99
C PRO A 161 8.40 -10.68 -12.89
N ALA A 162 7.41 -9.99 -12.32
CA ALA A 162 6.49 -9.12 -13.06
C ALA A 162 6.83 -7.63 -12.91
N MET A 163 7.44 -7.24 -11.77
CA MET A 163 7.73 -5.84 -11.42
C MET A 163 9.23 -5.64 -11.24
N ALA A 164 9.71 -4.42 -11.46
CA ALA A 164 11.09 -4.04 -11.23
C ALA A 164 11.39 -3.88 -9.73
N ALA A 165 12.64 -4.11 -9.35
CA ALA A 165 13.15 -3.67 -8.04
C ALA A 165 13.56 -2.19 -8.11
N ALA A 166 13.39 -1.48 -7.01
CA ALA A 166 13.84 -0.11 -6.85
C ALA A 166 14.95 -0.03 -5.79
N SER A 167 15.92 0.86 -6.03
CA SER A 167 16.97 1.18 -5.06
C SER A 167 17.24 2.68 -5.10
N SER A 168 17.38 3.29 -3.94
CA SER A 168 17.71 4.70 -3.80
C SER A 168 19.10 4.89 -3.23
N TYR A 169 19.84 5.82 -3.82
CA TYR A 169 21.19 6.16 -3.38
C TYR A 169 21.29 7.65 -3.11
N ARG A 170 21.95 8.01 -2.00
CA ARG A 170 22.31 9.40 -1.72
C ARG A 170 23.81 9.53 -1.78
N ILE A 171 24.33 10.36 -2.69
CA ILE A 171 25.74 10.71 -2.80
C ILE A 171 25.90 12.13 -2.29
N THR A 172 26.68 12.29 -1.22
CA THR A 172 27.02 13.59 -0.66
C THR A 172 28.49 13.89 -0.95
N ILE A 173 28.74 14.93 -1.76
CA ILE A 173 30.07 15.43 -2.05
C ILE A 173 30.30 16.65 -1.16
N LYS A 174 31.29 16.58 -0.27
CA LYS A 174 31.67 17.69 0.60
C LYS A 174 32.95 18.33 0.03
N GLY A 175 32.86 19.60 -0.28
CA GLY A 175 33.98 20.37 -0.82
C GLY A 175 33.92 21.82 -0.36
N THR A 176 34.87 22.61 -0.84
CA THR A 176 34.95 24.06 -0.60
C THR A 176 34.62 24.81 -1.90
N GLN A 177 34.12 26.03 -1.77
CA GLN A 177 33.88 26.87 -2.95
C GLN A 177 35.22 27.28 -3.56
N ALA A 178 35.38 27.02 -4.85
CA ALA A 178 36.56 27.40 -5.61
C ALA A 178 36.19 28.08 -6.92
N HIS A 179 37.15 28.78 -7.54
CA HIS A 179 36.93 29.41 -8.85
C HIS A 179 36.80 28.32 -9.93
N GLY A 180 35.88 28.48 -10.89
CA GLY A 180 35.59 27.47 -11.93
C GLY A 180 36.79 27.08 -12.79
N SER A 181 37.83 27.93 -12.89
CA SER A 181 39.08 27.57 -13.59
C SER A 181 40.06 26.75 -12.73
N ARG A 182 39.74 26.51 -11.46
CA ARG A 182 40.59 25.79 -10.48
C ARG A 182 39.75 24.73 -9.73
N PRO A 183 39.13 23.78 -10.44
CA PRO A 183 38.21 22.82 -9.81
C PRO A 183 38.92 21.90 -8.79
N TRP A 184 40.20 21.70 -8.92
CA TRP A 184 41.03 20.91 -7.99
C TRP A 184 41.16 21.55 -6.59
N ASP A 185 40.82 22.84 -6.42
CA ASP A 185 40.81 23.51 -5.11
C ASP A 185 39.48 23.31 -4.36
N SER A 186 38.51 22.64 -4.96
CA SER A 186 37.15 22.51 -4.42
C SER A 186 36.85 21.19 -3.68
N ILE A 187 37.66 20.17 -3.92
CA ILE A 187 37.48 18.81 -3.34
C ILE A 187 38.76 18.35 -2.67
#